data_d920c768d4ca3716ee10cf81c0d1f412
#
_entry.id   d920c768d4ca3716ee10cf81c0d1f412
#
_cell.length_a   1.000
_cell.length_b   1.000
_cell.length_c   1.000
_cell.angle_alpha   90.00
_cell.angle_beta   90.00
_cell.angle_gamma   90.00
#
_symmetry.space_group_name_H-M   'P 1'
#
loop_
_entity.id
_entity.type
_entity.pdbx_description
1 polymer ?
#
loop_
_entity_poly.entity_id
_entity_poly.type
_entity_poly.pdbx_seq_one_letter_code
_entity_poly.pdbx_strand_id
1 'polypeptide(L)'
;MNRSFAFISIAALTLCASQVCFAAEKKNPEANKLAVEGAKAAKNQDFDKAVDLLKKAAAMDHKYADELSAVYQQRGYAAAKDQRYGDAINDYEEALKLTPQQAERIHEQRAAVEMKIQDYDKALADYSELIKQKPNEVKYLTYRAYIYEVKNDLQNAMADNEKILKADPNNQDALARKQRIEKKLAEMVTLTPPPRSPTPVASPAGKKKKP
;
A
#
# COMPACT_ATOMS: atom_id res chain seq x y z
N MET A 1 82.01 13.82 31.88
CA MET A 1 80.86 14.70 32.09
C MET A 1 79.74 14.17 31.24
N ASN A 2 78.93 13.30 31.79
CA ASN A 2 77.59 13.45 32.28
C ASN A 2 76.56 13.82 31.19
N ARG A 3 75.67 12.91 30.85
CA ARG A 3 74.30 13.00 31.28
C ARG A 3 73.47 11.82 30.70
N SER A 4 73.04 11.01 31.64
CA SER A 4 71.94 10.03 31.44
C SER A 4 70.67 10.72 31.05
N PHE A 5 70.01 10.18 30.10
CA PHE A 5 68.52 10.33 29.94
C PHE A 5 67.90 9.01 29.74
N ALA A 6 67.16 8.60 30.76
CA ALA A 6 66.25 7.47 30.75
C ALA A 6 65.02 7.83 29.93
N PHE A 7 64.70 7.07 28.90
CA PHE A 7 63.40 7.10 28.24
C PHE A 7 62.56 5.95 28.76
N ILE A 8 61.62 6.30 29.60
CA ILE A 8 60.52 5.41 30.00
C ILE A 8 59.49 5.44 28.86
N SER A 9 59.44 4.36 28.11
CA SER A 9 58.36 4.14 27.16
C SER A 9 57.22 3.36 27.83
N ILE A 10 56.19 4.07 28.22
CA ILE A 10 54.91 3.47 28.61
C ILE A 10 54.08 3.39 27.35
N ALA A 11 54.13 2.27 26.66
CA ALA A 11 53.16 1.93 25.64
C ALA A 11 52.07 1.08 26.30
N ALA A 12 51.11 1.74 26.93
CA ALA A 12 49.86 1.09 27.31
C ALA A 12 48.98 0.94 26.08
N LEU A 13 49.14 -0.16 25.37
CA LEU A 13 48.27 -0.57 24.28
C LEU A 13 46.97 -1.09 24.90
N THR A 14 46.01 -0.19 25.12
CA THR A 14 44.65 -0.59 25.45
C THR A 14 44.04 -1.25 24.23
N LEU A 15 44.13 -2.56 24.17
CA LEU A 15 43.41 -3.42 23.25
C LEU A 15 41.93 -3.39 23.68
N CYS A 16 41.20 -2.38 23.14
CA CYS A 16 39.73 -2.36 23.23
C CYS A 16 39.22 -3.46 22.32
N ALA A 17 39.20 -4.68 22.87
CA ALA A 17 38.48 -5.79 22.25
C ALA A 17 37.02 -5.40 22.20
N SER A 18 36.59 -4.85 21.06
CA SER A 18 35.17 -4.78 20.68
C SER A 18 34.67 -6.21 20.62
N GLN A 19 34.22 -6.70 21.76
CA GLN A 19 33.35 -7.87 21.81
C GLN A 19 32.07 -7.45 21.10
N VAL A 20 32.05 -7.65 19.78
CA VAL A 20 30.80 -7.83 19.06
C VAL A 20 30.17 -9.04 19.71
N CYS A 21 29.29 -8.80 20.68
CA CYS A 21 28.37 -9.81 21.16
C CYS A 21 27.52 -10.24 19.96
N PHE A 22 28.01 -11.24 19.25
CA PHE A 22 27.14 -12.11 18.45
C PHE A 22 26.25 -12.75 19.49
N ALA A 23 25.09 -12.13 19.76
CA ALA A 23 24.02 -12.79 20.49
C ALA A 23 23.65 -13.99 19.63
N ALA A 24 24.19 -15.16 19.98
CA ALA A 24 23.77 -16.40 19.39
C ALA A 24 22.25 -16.47 19.60
N GLU A 25 21.52 -16.37 18.51
CA GLU A 25 20.06 -16.44 18.48
C GLU A 25 19.67 -17.70 19.24
N LYS A 26 19.12 -17.54 20.44
CA LYS A 26 18.73 -18.68 21.28
C LYS A 26 17.65 -19.42 20.51
N LYS A 27 18.02 -20.52 19.87
CA LYS A 27 17.07 -21.42 19.20
C LYS A 27 16.04 -21.84 20.25
N ASN A 28 14.82 -21.37 20.10
CA ASN A 28 13.71 -21.84 20.92
C ASN A 28 13.17 -23.15 20.30
N PRO A 29 13.50 -24.32 20.86
CA PRO A 29 13.14 -25.60 20.25
C PRO A 29 11.63 -25.82 20.25
N GLU A 30 10.90 -25.24 21.20
CA GLU A 30 9.45 -25.34 21.26
C GLU A 30 8.80 -24.47 20.17
N ALA A 31 9.25 -23.23 19.98
CA ALA A 31 8.80 -22.39 18.88
C ALA A 31 9.05 -23.05 17.51
N ASN A 32 10.23 -23.67 17.34
CA ASN A 32 10.54 -24.40 16.12
C ASN A 32 9.59 -25.59 15.90
N LYS A 33 9.30 -26.37 16.94
CA LYS A 33 8.34 -27.47 16.85
C LYS A 33 6.96 -26.99 16.41
N LEU A 34 6.46 -25.95 17.07
CA LEU A 34 5.16 -25.35 16.74
C LEU A 34 5.13 -24.82 15.30
N ALA A 35 6.22 -24.17 14.83
CA ALA A 35 6.30 -23.68 13.47
C ALA A 35 6.29 -24.80 12.43
N VAL A 36 7.03 -25.88 12.67
CA VAL A 36 7.03 -27.05 11.78
C VAL A 36 5.65 -27.72 11.73
N GLU A 37 4.98 -27.86 12.87
CA GLU A 37 3.61 -28.39 12.92
C GLU A 37 2.62 -27.45 12.22
N GLY A 38 2.77 -26.15 12.40
CA GLY A 38 1.96 -25.12 11.71
C GLY A 38 2.14 -25.16 10.20
N ALA A 39 3.39 -25.23 9.73
CA ALA A 39 3.69 -25.36 8.30
C ALA A 39 3.11 -26.65 7.69
N LYS A 40 3.14 -27.76 8.45
CA LYS A 40 2.51 -29.02 8.04
C LYS A 40 0.99 -28.89 7.95
N ALA A 41 0.35 -28.21 8.92
CA ALA A 41 -1.08 -27.95 8.90
C ALA A 41 -1.46 -27.07 7.66
N ALA A 42 -0.69 -26.01 7.40
CA ALA A 42 -0.90 -25.16 6.23
C ALA A 42 -0.80 -25.93 4.92
N LYS A 43 0.19 -26.83 4.79
CA LYS A 43 0.33 -27.70 3.62
C LYS A 43 -0.89 -28.62 3.41
N ASN A 44 -1.52 -29.04 4.49
CA ASN A 44 -2.75 -29.84 4.46
C ASN A 44 -4.02 -28.98 4.32
N GLN A 45 -3.88 -27.67 4.12
CA GLN A 45 -4.97 -26.70 4.05
C GLN A 45 -5.79 -26.56 5.35
N ASP A 46 -5.27 -27.05 6.48
CA ASP A 46 -5.82 -26.82 7.80
C ASP A 46 -5.33 -25.46 8.33
N PHE A 47 -5.84 -24.40 7.71
CA PHE A 47 -5.32 -23.04 7.94
C PHE A 47 -5.60 -22.52 9.34
N ASP A 48 -6.70 -22.91 9.97
CA ASP A 48 -7.03 -22.45 11.32
C ASP A 48 -6.02 -23.01 12.32
N LYS A 49 -5.74 -24.30 12.24
CA LYS A 49 -4.70 -24.94 13.05
C LYS A 49 -3.31 -24.36 12.74
N ALA A 50 -3.01 -24.09 11.49
CA ALA A 50 -1.74 -23.49 11.08
C ALA A 50 -1.55 -22.11 11.71
N VAL A 51 -2.57 -21.25 11.67
CA VAL A 51 -2.56 -19.93 12.30
C VAL A 51 -2.37 -20.03 13.80
N ASP A 52 -3.08 -20.92 14.49
CA ASP A 52 -2.97 -21.08 15.95
C ASP A 52 -1.56 -21.52 16.38
N LEU A 53 -0.97 -22.45 15.66
CA LEU A 53 0.38 -22.95 15.96
C LEU A 53 1.43 -21.88 15.65
N LEU A 54 1.34 -21.21 14.51
CA LEU A 54 2.28 -20.17 14.11
C LEU A 54 2.17 -18.90 14.94
N LYS A 55 0.98 -18.53 15.41
CA LYS A 55 0.81 -17.45 16.40
C LYS A 55 1.61 -17.73 17.68
N LYS A 56 1.53 -18.96 18.19
CA LYS A 56 2.30 -19.37 19.38
C LYS A 56 3.80 -19.35 19.08
N ALA A 57 4.21 -19.86 17.93
CA ALA A 57 5.61 -19.84 17.52
C ALA A 57 6.16 -18.41 17.38
N ALA A 58 5.43 -17.52 16.71
CA ALA A 58 5.82 -16.12 16.51
C ALA A 58 5.82 -15.30 17.80
N ALA A 59 4.95 -15.63 18.77
CA ALA A 59 4.98 -15.02 20.10
C ALA A 59 6.22 -15.44 20.92
N MET A 60 6.77 -16.64 20.69
CA MET A 60 7.98 -17.11 21.34
C MET A 60 9.26 -16.68 20.61
N ASP A 61 9.18 -16.50 19.29
CA ASP A 61 10.30 -16.13 18.44
C ASP A 61 9.78 -15.43 17.18
N HIS A 62 10.02 -14.13 17.09
CA HIS A 62 9.48 -13.26 16.05
C HIS A 62 9.90 -13.65 14.62
N LYS A 63 10.97 -14.44 14.46
CA LYS A 63 11.39 -14.94 13.15
C LYS A 63 10.31 -15.72 12.39
N TYR A 64 9.31 -16.27 13.10
CA TYR A 64 8.17 -16.98 12.50
C TYR A 64 7.02 -16.06 12.08
N ALA A 65 7.20 -14.74 12.15
CA ALA A 65 6.19 -13.77 11.70
C ALA A 65 5.95 -13.86 10.19
N ASP A 66 7.00 -14.12 9.41
CA ASP A 66 6.90 -14.26 7.96
C ASP A 66 6.08 -15.49 7.55
N GLU A 67 6.30 -16.62 8.22
CA GLU A 67 5.52 -17.84 8.00
C GLU A 67 4.05 -17.67 8.41
N LEU A 68 3.80 -17.00 9.52
CA LEU A 68 2.45 -16.68 9.96
C LEU A 68 1.75 -15.75 8.96
N SER A 69 2.43 -14.72 8.48
CA SER A 69 1.89 -13.82 7.44
C SER A 69 1.56 -14.57 6.16
N ALA A 70 2.43 -15.49 5.74
CA ALA A 70 2.19 -16.32 4.57
C ALA A 70 0.95 -17.21 4.72
N VAL A 71 0.71 -17.77 5.91
CA VAL A 71 -0.49 -18.58 6.18
C VAL A 71 -1.74 -17.73 6.22
N TYR A 72 -1.70 -16.52 6.78
CA TYR A 72 -2.82 -15.59 6.67
C TYR A 72 -3.14 -15.25 5.22
N GLN A 73 -2.14 -14.97 4.37
CA GLN A 73 -2.37 -14.74 2.94
C GLN A 73 -3.03 -15.94 2.25
N GLN A 74 -2.61 -17.17 2.58
CA GLN A 74 -3.17 -18.40 2.02
C GLN A 74 -4.63 -18.60 2.47
N ARG A 75 -4.90 -18.42 3.77
CA ARG A 75 -6.26 -18.54 4.32
C ARG A 75 -7.18 -17.46 3.74
N GLY A 76 -6.72 -16.21 3.67
CA GLY A 76 -7.44 -15.10 3.05
C GLY A 76 -7.76 -15.36 1.58
N TYR A 77 -6.82 -15.91 0.83
CA TYR A 77 -7.07 -16.29 -0.57
C TYR A 77 -8.11 -17.40 -0.68
N ALA A 78 -8.05 -18.44 0.18
CA ALA A 78 -9.07 -19.49 0.21
C ALA A 78 -10.45 -18.93 0.60
N ALA A 79 -10.51 -18.07 1.61
CA ALA A 79 -11.75 -17.40 2.01
C ALA A 79 -12.33 -16.54 0.86
N ALA A 80 -11.49 -15.82 0.12
CA ALA A 80 -11.93 -15.03 -1.03
C ALA A 80 -12.50 -15.91 -2.16
N LYS A 81 -11.93 -17.08 -2.40
CA LYS A 81 -12.48 -18.08 -3.36
C LYS A 81 -13.83 -18.59 -2.92
N ASP A 82 -14.02 -18.80 -1.63
CA ASP A 82 -15.28 -19.25 -1.03
C ASP A 82 -16.28 -18.09 -0.83
N GLN A 83 -15.99 -16.90 -1.37
CA GLN A 83 -16.80 -15.68 -1.26
C GLN A 83 -16.95 -15.16 0.19
N ARG A 84 -16.14 -15.65 1.11
CA ARG A 84 -16.06 -15.14 2.49
C ARG A 84 -15.14 -13.91 2.53
N TYR A 85 -15.59 -12.85 1.88
CA TYR A 85 -14.76 -11.67 1.62
C TYR A 85 -14.32 -10.93 2.89
N GLY A 86 -15.18 -10.89 3.92
CA GLY A 86 -14.83 -10.29 5.22
C GLY A 86 -13.69 -11.01 5.90
N ASP A 87 -13.71 -12.35 5.90
CA ASP A 87 -12.64 -13.18 6.46
C ASP A 87 -11.33 -12.97 5.70
N ALA A 88 -11.42 -12.91 4.35
CA ALA A 88 -10.27 -12.67 3.50
C ALA A 88 -9.59 -11.31 3.80
N ILE A 89 -10.38 -10.25 3.93
CA ILE A 89 -9.87 -8.91 4.26
C ILE A 89 -9.20 -8.91 5.63
N ASN A 90 -9.81 -9.50 6.65
CA ASN A 90 -9.24 -9.62 7.99
C ASN A 90 -7.90 -10.36 7.97
N ASP A 91 -7.79 -11.44 7.22
CA ASP A 91 -6.55 -12.20 7.10
C ASP A 91 -5.45 -11.39 6.40
N TYR A 92 -5.77 -10.63 5.35
CA TYR A 92 -4.81 -9.74 4.70
C TYR A 92 -4.37 -8.59 5.62
N GLU A 93 -5.26 -8.06 6.46
CA GLU A 93 -4.92 -7.05 7.47
C GLU A 93 -3.95 -7.60 8.51
N GLU A 94 -4.18 -8.82 9.01
CA GLU A 94 -3.26 -9.48 9.94
C GLU A 94 -1.89 -9.75 9.27
N ALA A 95 -1.87 -10.17 8.01
CA ALA A 95 -0.64 -10.37 7.25
C ALA A 95 0.16 -9.05 7.10
N LEU A 96 -0.51 -7.93 6.80
CA LEU A 96 0.13 -6.60 6.67
C LEU A 96 0.76 -6.13 7.98
N LYS A 97 0.14 -6.42 9.14
CA LYS A 97 0.70 -6.07 10.45
C LYS A 97 2.01 -6.79 10.73
N LEU A 98 2.12 -8.04 10.26
CA LEU A 98 3.28 -8.90 10.50
C LEU A 98 4.45 -8.57 9.56
N THR A 99 4.15 -8.31 8.29
CA THR A 99 5.16 -8.16 7.24
C THR A 99 4.94 -6.92 6.36
N PRO A 100 5.05 -5.69 6.92
CA PRO A 100 4.85 -4.47 6.16
C PRO A 100 5.84 -4.31 4.99
N GLN A 101 7.02 -4.95 5.06
CA GLN A 101 7.99 -4.98 3.96
C GLN A 101 7.55 -5.82 2.76
N GLN A 102 6.58 -6.72 2.92
CA GLN A 102 5.99 -7.54 1.85
C GLN A 102 4.60 -7.03 1.44
N ALA A 103 4.29 -5.79 1.75
CA ALA A 103 2.95 -5.22 1.63
C ALA A 103 2.39 -5.20 0.20
N GLU A 104 3.24 -5.14 -0.83
CA GLU A 104 2.80 -5.03 -2.23
C GLU A 104 1.79 -6.13 -2.60
N ARG A 105 2.18 -7.39 -2.44
CA ARG A 105 1.30 -8.52 -2.77
C ARG A 105 0.02 -8.54 -1.93
N ILE A 106 0.13 -8.17 -0.66
CA ILE A 106 -1.00 -8.21 0.27
C ILE A 106 -2.00 -7.09 -0.07
N HIS A 107 -1.52 -5.88 -0.36
CA HIS A 107 -2.37 -4.78 -0.83
C HIS A 107 -3.07 -5.15 -2.15
N GLU A 108 -2.36 -5.77 -3.09
CA GLU A 108 -2.96 -6.21 -4.35
C GLU A 108 -4.08 -7.23 -4.13
N GLN A 109 -3.85 -8.23 -3.26
CA GLN A 109 -4.84 -9.26 -2.95
C GLN A 109 -6.06 -8.67 -2.21
N ARG A 110 -5.83 -7.78 -1.24
CA ARG A 110 -6.90 -7.13 -0.48
C ARG A 110 -7.72 -6.21 -1.38
N ALA A 111 -7.08 -5.33 -2.15
CA ALA A 111 -7.76 -4.46 -3.10
C ALA A 111 -8.63 -5.22 -4.10
N ALA A 112 -8.16 -6.38 -4.58
CA ALA A 112 -8.95 -7.22 -5.48
C ALA A 112 -10.22 -7.77 -4.82
N VAL A 113 -10.19 -8.06 -3.52
CA VAL A 113 -11.38 -8.47 -2.75
C VAL A 113 -12.30 -7.28 -2.50
N GLU A 114 -11.75 -6.14 -2.12
CA GLU A 114 -12.50 -4.91 -1.89
C GLU A 114 -13.23 -4.43 -3.16
N MET A 115 -12.60 -4.58 -4.33
CA MET A 115 -13.25 -4.35 -5.62
C MET A 115 -14.46 -5.27 -5.84
N LYS A 116 -14.38 -6.55 -5.44
CA LYS A 116 -15.49 -7.49 -5.58
C LYS A 116 -16.70 -7.12 -4.72
N ILE A 117 -16.47 -6.59 -3.52
CA ILE A 117 -17.54 -6.14 -2.62
C ILE A 117 -17.91 -4.67 -2.84
N GLN A 118 -17.31 -4.03 -3.85
CA GLN A 118 -17.54 -2.62 -4.19
C GLN A 118 -17.13 -1.63 -3.07
N ASP A 119 -16.22 -2.03 -2.17
CA ASP A 119 -15.60 -1.11 -1.21
C ASP A 119 -14.51 -0.31 -1.93
N TYR A 120 -14.95 0.59 -2.80
CA TYR A 120 -14.06 1.37 -3.67
C TYR A 120 -13.13 2.31 -2.91
N ASP A 121 -13.52 2.75 -1.72
CA ASP A 121 -12.67 3.64 -0.92
C ASP A 121 -11.44 2.91 -0.39
N LYS A 122 -11.62 1.70 0.12
CA LYS A 122 -10.50 0.89 0.59
C LYS A 122 -9.64 0.40 -0.57
N ALA A 123 -10.24 -0.11 -1.63
CA ALA A 123 -9.51 -0.49 -2.84
C ALA A 123 -8.67 0.67 -3.41
N LEU A 124 -9.22 1.90 -3.42
CA LEU A 124 -8.51 3.11 -3.84
C LEU A 124 -7.28 3.39 -2.97
N ALA A 125 -7.39 3.22 -1.65
CA ALA A 125 -6.27 3.38 -0.73
C ALA A 125 -5.15 2.38 -1.03
N ASP A 126 -5.48 1.11 -1.21
CA ASP A 126 -4.52 0.05 -1.52
C ASP A 126 -3.83 0.25 -2.88
N TYR A 127 -4.60 0.54 -3.94
CA TYR A 127 -3.98 0.84 -5.24
C TYR A 127 -3.14 2.12 -5.20
N SER A 128 -3.50 3.10 -4.38
CA SER A 128 -2.68 4.31 -4.22
C SER A 128 -1.36 4.02 -3.53
N GLU A 129 -1.34 3.11 -2.55
CA GLU A 129 -0.11 2.66 -1.90
C GLU A 129 0.78 1.87 -2.87
N LEU A 130 0.20 0.98 -3.68
CA LEU A 130 0.90 0.23 -4.72
C LEU A 130 1.52 1.17 -5.78
N ILE A 131 0.81 2.22 -6.19
CA ILE A 131 1.30 3.22 -7.16
C ILE A 131 2.42 4.09 -6.59
N LYS A 132 2.45 4.37 -5.27
CA LYS A 132 3.61 5.04 -4.65
C LYS A 132 4.89 4.22 -4.81
N GLN A 133 4.79 2.91 -4.70
CA GLN A 133 5.93 2.00 -4.85
C GLN A 133 6.29 1.79 -6.34
N LYS A 134 5.28 1.69 -7.21
CA LYS A 134 5.41 1.47 -8.66
C LYS A 134 4.58 2.48 -9.47
N PRO A 135 5.08 3.71 -9.65
CA PRO A 135 4.28 4.82 -10.21
C PRO A 135 3.80 4.63 -11.65
N ASN A 136 4.44 3.76 -12.41
CA ASN A 136 4.13 3.51 -13.82
C ASN A 136 3.57 2.10 -14.08
N GLU A 137 3.18 1.37 -13.03
CA GLU A 137 2.59 0.05 -13.19
C GLU A 137 1.18 0.18 -13.78
N VAL A 138 1.05 -0.17 -15.05
CA VAL A 138 -0.19 -0.02 -15.83
C VAL A 138 -1.37 -0.72 -15.18
N LYS A 139 -1.14 -1.88 -14.59
CA LYS A 139 -2.17 -2.64 -13.89
C LYS A 139 -2.81 -1.84 -12.75
N TYR A 140 -2.00 -1.27 -11.88
CA TYR A 140 -2.50 -0.52 -10.72
C TYR A 140 -3.16 0.80 -11.13
N LEU A 141 -2.57 1.50 -12.10
CA LEU A 141 -3.18 2.68 -12.70
C LEU A 141 -4.54 2.39 -13.32
N THR A 142 -4.68 1.24 -14.01
CA THR A 142 -5.94 0.83 -14.63
C THR A 142 -7.04 0.60 -13.61
N TYR A 143 -6.77 -0.11 -12.52
CA TYR A 143 -7.75 -0.32 -11.45
C TYR A 143 -8.11 0.99 -10.75
N ARG A 144 -7.13 1.84 -10.47
CA ARG A 144 -7.41 3.11 -9.80
C ARG A 144 -8.19 4.06 -10.69
N ALA A 145 -7.85 4.17 -11.97
CA ALA A 145 -8.63 4.94 -12.95
C ALA A 145 -10.07 4.46 -13.06
N TYR A 146 -10.29 3.13 -13.03
CA TYR A 146 -11.64 2.56 -13.00
C TYR A 146 -12.42 2.99 -11.75
N ILE A 147 -11.79 2.89 -10.57
CA ILE A 147 -12.44 3.32 -9.32
C ILE A 147 -12.81 4.81 -9.39
N TYR A 148 -11.91 5.67 -9.85
CA TYR A 148 -12.20 7.10 -10.04
C TYR A 148 -13.35 7.33 -11.02
N GLU A 149 -13.41 6.56 -12.11
CA GLU A 149 -14.53 6.65 -13.09
C GLU A 149 -15.87 6.24 -12.43
N VAL A 150 -15.89 5.16 -11.63
CA VAL A 150 -17.09 4.73 -10.88
C VAL A 150 -17.52 5.77 -9.86
N LYS A 151 -16.58 6.41 -9.18
CA LYS A 151 -16.82 7.48 -8.21
C LYS A 151 -17.15 8.83 -8.88
N ASN A 152 -17.20 8.88 -10.20
CA ASN A 152 -17.38 10.09 -11.01
C ASN A 152 -16.29 11.16 -10.79
N ASP A 153 -15.11 10.76 -10.29
CA ASP A 153 -13.92 11.60 -10.21
C ASP A 153 -13.17 11.54 -11.56
N LEU A 154 -13.77 12.21 -12.55
CA LEU A 154 -13.31 12.12 -13.94
C LEU A 154 -11.93 12.75 -14.15
N GLN A 155 -11.53 13.70 -13.31
CA GLN A 155 -10.23 14.35 -13.41
C GLN A 155 -9.10 13.39 -13.00
N ASN A 156 -9.23 12.74 -11.86
CA ASN A 156 -8.24 11.76 -11.40
C ASN A 156 -8.24 10.50 -12.28
N ALA A 157 -9.42 10.09 -12.77
CA ALA A 157 -9.51 9.00 -13.75
C ALA A 157 -8.73 9.32 -15.03
N MET A 158 -8.86 10.55 -15.55
CA MET A 158 -8.12 11.00 -16.74
C MET A 158 -6.61 11.06 -16.48
N ALA A 159 -6.20 11.59 -15.33
CA ALA A 159 -4.78 11.70 -14.99
C ALA A 159 -4.06 10.33 -14.93
N ASP A 160 -4.71 9.32 -14.36
CA ASP A 160 -4.14 7.95 -14.35
C ASP A 160 -4.18 7.34 -15.77
N ASN A 161 -5.25 7.60 -16.53
CA ASN A 161 -5.38 7.13 -17.89
C ASN A 161 -4.33 7.71 -18.85
N GLU A 162 -3.94 8.96 -18.66
CA GLU A 162 -2.85 9.59 -19.42
C GLU A 162 -1.51 8.95 -19.13
N LYS A 163 -1.25 8.54 -17.87
CA LYS A 163 -0.04 7.79 -17.52
C LYS A 163 -0.02 6.43 -18.22
N ILE A 164 -1.15 5.74 -18.29
CA ILE A 164 -1.28 4.48 -19.02
C ILE A 164 -0.95 4.69 -20.49
N LEU A 165 -1.55 5.69 -21.14
CA LEU A 165 -1.31 5.99 -22.57
C LEU A 165 0.11 6.49 -22.84
N LYS A 166 0.77 7.10 -21.86
CA LYS A 166 2.18 7.46 -21.99
C LYS A 166 3.09 6.21 -21.98
N ALA A 167 2.75 5.20 -21.20
CA ALA A 167 3.47 3.94 -21.14
C ALA A 167 3.15 3.01 -22.32
N ASP A 168 1.88 2.97 -22.73
CA ASP A 168 1.36 2.18 -23.84
C ASP A 168 0.35 3.01 -24.65
N PRO A 169 0.82 3.72 -25.70
CA PRO A 169 -0.04 4.59 -26.52
C PRO A 169 -1.15 3.85 -27.28
N ASN A 170 -1.02 2.54 -27.45
CA ASN A 170 -1.99 1.70 -28.17
C ASN A 170 -2.92 0.93 -27.24
N ASN A 171 -2.92 1.22 -25.96
CA ASN A 171 -3.79 0.56 -24.99
C ASN A 171 -5.26 0.86 -25.27
N GLN A 172 -5.96 -0.13 -25.82
CA GLN A 172 -7.33 0.05 -26.31
C GLN A 172 -8.33 0.41 -25.18
N ASP A 173 -8.14 -0.17 -24.00
CA ASP A 173 -8.99 0.13 -22.83
C ASP A 173 -8.80 1.57 -22.35
N ALA A 174 -7.54 2.04 -22.36
CA ALA A 174 -7.22 3.41 -22.00
C ALA A 174 -7.74 4.42 -23.05
N LEU A 175 -7.65 4.12 -24.34
CA LEU A 175 -8.20 4.95 -25.40
C LEU A 175 -9.73 5.04 -25.28
N ALA A 176 -10.41 3.93 -25.08
CA ALA A 176 -11.86 3.90 -24.90
C ALA A 176 -12.28 4.65 -23.61
N ARG A 177 -11.53 4.51 -22.51
CA ARG A 177 -11.77 5.26 -21.26
C ARG A 177 -11.64 6.76 -21.49
N LYS A 178 -10.58 7.18 -22.19
CA LYS A 178 -10.37 8.59 -22.53
C LYS A 178 -11.60 9.19 -23.23
N GLN A 179 -12.08 8.53 -24.28
CA GLN A 179 -13.26 8.98 -25.02
C GLN A 179 -14.51 9.08 -24.12
N ARG A 180 -14.75 8.08 -23.26
CA ARG A 180 -15.90 8.11 -22.34
C ARG A 180 -15.81 9.28 -21.35
N ILE A 181 -14.61 9.51 -20.79
CA ILE A 181 -14.39 10.60 -19.83
C ILE A 181 -14.57 11.96 -20.50
N GLU A 182 -13.95 12.16 -21.67
CA GLU A 182 -14.08 13.40 -22.45
C GLU A 182 -15.54 13.72 -22.78
N LYS A 183 -16.32 12.73 -23.19
CA LYS A 183 -17.75 12.88 -23.45
C LYS A 183 -18.51 13.31 -22.19
N LYS A 184 -18.28 12.63 -21.05
CA LYS A 184 -18.94 12.99 -19.78
C LYS A 184 -18.57 14.42 -19.33
N LEU A 185 -17.31 14.82 -19.46
CA LEU A 185 -16.86 16.17 -19.11
C LEU A 185 -17.53 17.23 -20.01
N ALA A 186 -17.65 16.99 -21.32
CA ALA A 186 -18.33 17.88 -22.25
C ALA A 186 -19.82 18.03 -21.89
N GLU A 187 -20.50 16.94 -21.55
CA GLU A 187 -21.90 16.96 -21.12
C GLU A 187 -22.08 17.79 -19.83
N MET A 188 -21.16 17.67 -18.85
CA MET A 188 -21.21 18.46 -17.61
C MET A 188 -21.05 19.96 -17.86
N VAL A 189 -20.20 20.36 -18.81
CA VAL A 189 -20.01 21.78 -19.19
C VAL A 189 -21.27 22.35 -19.82
N THR A 190 -21.97 21.59 -20.66
CA THR A 190 -23.20 22.07 -21.33
C THR A 190 -24.37 22.20 -20.37
N LEU A 191 -24.38 21.48 -19.24
CA LEU A 191 -25.44 21.56 -18.24
C LEU A 191 -25.23 22.69 -17.22
N THR A 192 -24.04 23.29 -17.15
CA THR A 192 -23.79 24.45 -16.31
C THR A 192 -24.22 25.73 -17.05
N PRO A 193 -25.19 26.51 -16.54
CA PRO A 193 -25.57 27.79 -17.20
C PRO A 193 -24.36 28.72 -17.23
N PRO A 194 -24.18 29.49 -18.31
CA PRO A 194 -23.06 30.43 -18.40
C PRO A 194 -23.08 31.37 -17.19
N PRO A 195 -21.91 31.80 -16.69
CA PRO A 195 -21.85 32.75 -15.61
C PRO A 195 -22.64 33.98 -15.97
N ARG A 196 -23.56 34.42 -15.11
CA ARG A 196 -24.35 35.64 -15.33
C ARG A 196 -23.38 36.79 -15.57
N SER A 197 -23.49 37.43 -16.72
CA SER A 197 -22.75 38.65 -17.00
C SER A 197 -22.97 39.63 -15.83
N PRO A 198 -21.93 40.31 -15.36
CA PRO A 198 -22.11 41.29 -14.29
C PRO A 198 -23.15 42.32 -14.76
N THR A 199 -24.24 42.46 -14.00
CA THR A 199 -25.22 43.51 -14.24
C THR A 199 -24.51 44.87 -14.23
N PRO A 200 -24.67 45.72 -15.24
CA PRO A 200 -24.04 47.02 -15.22
C PRO A 200 -24.51 47.77 -13.99
N VAL A 201 -23.58 48.17 -13.15
CA VAL A 201 -23.84 49.01 -11.97
C VAL A 201 -24.37 50.35 -12.52
N ALA A 202 -25.65 50.62 -12.24
CA ALA A 202 -26.23 51.90 -12.61
C ALA A 202 -25.42 53.05 -12.00
N SER A 203 -24.84 53.92 -12.85
CA SER A 203 -24.15 55.11 -12.40
C SER A 203 -25.10 55.99 -11.60
N PRO A 204 -24.69 56.51 -10.44
CA PRO A 204 -25.53 57.41 -9.66
C PRO A 204 -25.87 58.66 -10.48
N ALA A 205 -27.20 58.90 -10.67
CA ALA A 205 -27.72 60.05 -11.38
C ALA A 205 -27.19 61.38 -10.78
N GLY A 206 -26.55 62.15 -11.62
CA GLY A 206 -25.97 63.43 -11.24
C GLY A 206 -27.01 64.39 -10.64
N LYS A 207 -26.74 64.88 -9.47
CA LYS A 207 -27.51 65.93 -8.81
C LYS A 207 -27.51 67.22 -9.69
N LYS A 208 -28.62 67.49 -10.31
CA LYS A 208 -28.84 68.81 -10.93
C LYS A 208 -28.79 69.88 -9.86
N LYS A 209 -27.80 70.77 -9.89
CA LYS A 209 -27.84 72.04 -9.17
C LYS A 209 -28.91 72.94 -9.84
N LYS A 210 -29.87 73.44 -9.04
CA LYS A 210 -30.78 74.56 -9.39
C LYS A 210 -30.06 75.87 -9.18
N PRO A 211 -30.42 76.91 -10.00
CA PRO A 211 -29.83 78.27 -9.99
C PRO A 211 -30.14 79.04 -8.69
#